data_fe0e6cb04daf6979e5d6167337c1c191
#
_entry.id   fe0e6cb04daf6979e5d6167337c1c191
#
_cell.length_a   1.000
_cell.length_b   1.000
_cell.length_c   1.000
_cell.angle_alpha   90.00
_cell.angle_beta   90.00
_cell.angle_gamma   90.00
#
_symmetry.space_group_name_H-M   'P 1'
#
loop_
_entity.id
_entity.type
_entity.pdbx_description
1 polymer ?
#
loop_
_entity_poly.entity_id
_entity_poly.type
_entity_poly.pdbx_seq_one_letter_code
_entity_poly.pdbx_strand_id
1 'polypeptide(L)'
;MKKMFVILTVIFLMMTGVSVVTAEQKIVDRHVNYTAGGVTMKGYLAYDQNIMKKRPGILVVHEWWGQNDYIRNRARMLAKLGYVAFAVDMYGDGKIAEHPKDATLFSSQLSKDFDTVKLRFKEAENILRKQPQVDPDKIAAIGYCFGGGVVLNMALQGADLRGVASFHGSLGAVKEVKAGAVKARIIIFNGEDDKFNSKEAIESIQEKMKNAGVDYQFISYPEAIHAFTNPDADKYGKKFNIPLAYNARADKESWKALKIFLEGLFK
;
A
#
# COMPACT_ATOMS: atom_id res chain seq x y z
N MET A 1 75.34 33.11 20.39
CA MET A 1 73.98 33.26 19.86
C MET A 1 73.66 32.08 18.92
N LYS A 2 72.96 31.06 19.41
CA LYS A 2 72.57 29.85 18.65
C LYS A 2 71.19 30.11 18.02
N LYS A 3 71.07 30.14 16.68
CA LYS A 3 69.80 30.24 15.94
C LYS A 3 69.16 28.85 15.90
N MET A 4 67.98 28.71 16.52
CA MET A 4 67.18 27.51 16.52
C MET A 4 66.24 27.57 15.30
N PHE A 5 66.42 26.66 14.33
CA PHE A 5 65.51 26.49 13.20
C PHE A 5 64.35 25.56 13.59
N VAL A 6 63.13 26.07 13.62
CA VAL A 6 61.92 25.29 13.83
C VAL A 6 61.43 24.83 12.45
N ILE A 7 61.50 23.53 12.18
CA ILE A 7 60.95 22.91 10.99
C ILE A 7 59.48 22.61 11.25
N LEU A 8 58.61 23.34 10.59
CA LEU A 8 57.13 23.10 10.63
C LEU A 8 56.78 22.01 9.62
N THR A 9 56.53 20.78 10.08
CA THR A 9 56.08 19.68 9.22
C THR A 9 54.58 19.82 9.02
N VAL A 10 54.14 20.23 7.82
CA VAL A 10 52.72 20.26 7.44
C VAL A 10 52.32 18.85 7.01
N ILE A 11 51.54 18.19 7.84
CA ILE A 11 50.92 16.89 7.47
C ILE A 11 49.67 17.18 6.58
N PHE A 12 49.79 16.86 5.30
CA PHE A 12 48.69 16.93 4.34
C PHE A 12 47.85 15.67 4.50
N LEU A 13 46.73 15.77 5.22
CA LEU A 13 45.75 14.66 5.36
C LEU A 13 44.93 14.54 4.05
N MET A 14 45.32 13.60 3.19
CA MET A 14 44.50 13.27 2.01
C MET A 14 43.21 12.59 2.48
N MET A 15 42.08 13.32 2.48
CA MET A 15 40.76 12.74 2.59
C MET A 15 40.44 12.02 1.27
N THR A 16 40.60 10.71 1.24
CA THR A 16 40.06 9.87 0.15
C THR A 16 38.55 9.83 0.31
N GLY A 17 37.86 10.67 -0.46
CA GLY A 17 36.40 10.63 -0.58
C GLY A 17 35.98 9.28 -1.18
N VAL A 18 35.45 8.40 -0.37
CA VAL A 18 34.75 7.20 -0.86
C VAL A 18 33.47 7.66 -1.52
N SER A 19 33.48 7.77 -2.84
CA SER A 19 32.26 7.95 -3.62
C SER A 19 31.44 6.69 -3.49
N VAL A 20 30.38 6.72 -2.70
CA VAL A 20 29.37 5.67 -2.67
C VAL A 20 28.63 5.75 -4.01
N VAL A 21 29.05 4.92 -4.96
CA VAL A 21 28.29 4.72 -6.21
C VAL A 21 27.00 3.98 -5.80
N THR A 22 25.92 4.71 -5.62
CA THR A 22 24.60 4.10 -5.51
C THR A 22 24.30 3.47 -6.87
N ALA A 23 24.22 2.13 -6.91
CA ALA A 23 23.82 1.43 -8.13
C ALA A 23 22.47 2.00 -8.61
N GLU A 24 22.40 2.37 -9.88
CA GLU A 24 21.18 2.89 -10.50
C GLU A 24 20.06 1.85 -10.36
N GLN A 25 18.89 2.27 -9.86
CA GLN A 25 17.74 1.39 -9.73
C GLN A 25 17.20 1.02 -11.11
N LYS A 26 16.95 -0.27 -11.34
CA LYS A 26 16.32 -0.75 -12.57
C LYS A 26 14.98 -1.39 -12.27
N ILE A 27 13.93 -0.55 -12.28
CA ILE A 27 12.58 -1.02 -12.05
C ILE A 27 12.08 -1.75 -13.30
N VAL A 28 11.72 -3.01 -13.10
CA VAL A 28 11.03 -3.86 -14.08
C VAL A 28 9.58 -3.99 -13.65
N ASP A 29 8.68 -3.83 -14.59
CA ASP A 29 7.26 -4.05 -14.38
C ASP A 29 6.61 -4.82 -15.53
N ARG A 30 5.57 -5.59 -15.23
CA ARG A 30 4.85 -6.40 -16.23
C ARG A 30 3.46 -6.80 -15.75
N HIS A 31 2.58 -7.02 -16.71
CA HIS A 31 1.31 -7.70 -16.45
C HIS A 31 1.53 -9.19 -16.14
N VAL A 32 0.71 -9.72 -15.24
CA VAL A 32 0.70 -11.14 -14.86
C VAL A 32 -0.74 -11.62 -14.87
N ASN A 33 -1.06 -12.51 -15.81
CA ASN A 33 -2.37 -13.16 -15.85
C ASN A 33 -2.38 -14.37 -14.91
N TYR A 34 -3.47 -14.52 -14.15
CA TYR A 34 -3.72 -15.67 -13.29
C TYR A 34 -5.22 -15.95 -13.24
N THR A 35 -5.65 -17.04 -12.61
CA THR A 35 -7.06 -17.40 -12.53
C THR A 35 -7.53 -17.39 -11.08
N ALA A 36 -8.70 -16.83 -10.82
CA ALA A 36 -9.40 -16.92 -9.55
C ALA A 36 -10.88 -17.20 -9.77
N GLY A 37 -11.38 -18.35 -9.27
CA GLY A 37 -12.78 -18.74 -9.44
C GLY A 37 -13.23 -18.87 -10.90
N GLY A 38 -12.35 -19.34 -11.79
CA GLY A 38 -12.65 -19.46 -13.22
C GLY A 38 -12.57 -18.15 -14.02
N VAL A 39 -12.26 -17.02 -13.35
CA VAL A 39 -12.12 -15.70 -14.00
C VAL A 39 -10.64 -15.40 -14.21
N THR A 40 -10.29 -14.85 -15.38
CA THR A 40 -8.93 -14.35 -15.64
C THR A 40 -8.70 -13.06 -14.90
N MET A 41 -7.67 -13.01 -14.08
CA MET A 41 -7.24 -11.82 -13.35
C MET A 41 -6.00 -11.24 -14.03
N LYS A 42 -5.94 -9.91 -14.16
CA LYS A 42 -4.83 -9.19 -14.81
C LYS A 42 -4.07 -8.37 -13.76
N GLY A 43 -3.20 -9.03 -13.00
CA GLY A 43 -2.34 -8.38 -12.03
C GLY A 43 -1.18 -7.61 -12.68
N TYR A 44 -0.46 -6.82 -11.87
CA TYR A 44 0.70 -6.05 -12.32
C TYR A 44 1.82 -6.15 -11.28
N LEU A 45 2.95 -6.73 -11.70
CA LEU A 45 4.13 -6.95 -10.87
C LEU A 45 5.17 -5.85 -11.14
N ALA A 46 5.76 -5.30 -10.07
CA ALA A 46 6.87 -4.35 -10.17
C ALA A 46 7.94 -4.66 -9.12
N TYR A 47 9.23 -4.59 -9.52
CA TYR A 47 10.37 -4.80 -8.62
C TYR A 47 11.65 -4.20 -9.19
N ASP A 48 12.66 -3.94 -8.34
CA ASP A 48 13.99 -3.56 -8.79
C ASP A 48 14.80 -4.82 -9.13
N GLN A 49 15.18 -5.00 -10.40
CA GLN A 49 15.93 -6.17 -10.85
C GLN A 49 17.39 -6.21 -10.38
N ASN A 50 17.95 -5.09 -9.94
CA ASN A 50 19.32 -5.03 -9.44
C ASN A 50 19.46 -5.59 -8.02
N ILE A 51 18.34 -5.81 -7.31
CA ILE A 51 18.34 -6.45 -6.00
C ILE A 51 18.21 -7.97 -6.17
N MET A 52 19.29 -8.71 -5.96
CA MET A 52 19.34 -10.17 -6.19
C MET A 52 18.79 -11.01 -5.04
N LYS A 53 18.78 -10.49 -3.81
CA LYS A 53 18.26 -11.21 -2.64
C LYS A 53 16.73 -11.24 -2.62
N LYS A 54 16.15 -12.28 -1.99
CA LYS A 54 14.73 -12.30 -1.67
C LYS A 54 14.37 -11.16 -0.72
N ARG A 55 13.18 -10.59 -0.89
CA ARG A 55 12.70 -9.41 -0.18
C ARG A 55 11.19 -9.47 0.06
N PRO A 56 10.65 -8.62 0.93
CA PRO A 56 9.22 -8.63 1.21
C PRO A 56 8.36 -8.36 -0.02
N GLY A 57 7.23 -9.06 -0.09
CA GLY A 57 6.19 -8.87 -1.09
C GLY A 57 5.06 -7.98 -0.57
N ILE A 58 4.58 -7.06 -1.40
CA ILE A 58 3.48 -6.15 -1.06
C ILE A 58 2.35 -6.29 -2.08
N LEU A 59 1.18 -6.73 -1.63
CA LEU A 59 -0.05 -6.64 -2.42
C LEU A 59 -0.57 -5.21 -2.41
N VAL A 60 -0.99 -4.70 -3.57
CA VAL A 60 -1.56 -3.35 -3.71
C VAL A 60 -2.98 -3.47 -4.25
N VAL A 61 -3.99 -3.17 -3.44
CA VAL A 61 -5.40 -3.26 -3.83
C VAL A 61 -5.93 -1.91 -4.24
N HIS A 62 -6.58 -1.89 -5.41
CA HIS A 62 -7.00 -0.68 -6.10
C HIS A 62 -8.22 0.01 -5.47
N GLU A 63 -8.43 1.27 -5.82
CA GLU A 63 -9.66 2.01 -5.58
C GLU A 63 -10.84 1.38 -6.33
N TRP A 64 -12.04 1.91 -6.16
CA TRP A 64 -13.23 1.45 -6.89
C TRP A 64 -13.15 1.59 -8.42
N TRP A 65 -12.15 2.31 -8.94
CA TRP A 65 -11.92 2.45 -10.38
C TRP A 65 -11.32 1.21 -11.06
N GLY A 66 -10.81 0.24 -10.31
CA GLY A 66 -10.06 -0.90 -10.83
C GLY A 66 -8.54 -0.67 -10.85
N GLN A 67 -7.80 -1.66 -11.36
CA GLN A 67 -6.33 -1.64 -11.42
C GLN A 67 -5.84 -0.75 -12.57
N ASN A 68 -5.94 0.56 -12.38
CA ASN A 68 -5.55 1.62 -13.32
C ASN A 68 -4.08 2.06 -13.14
N ASP A 69 -3.66 3.09 -13.89
CA ASP A 69 -2.28 3.60 -13.85
C ASP A 69 -1.88 4.18 -12.50
N TYR A 70 -2.82 4.74 -11.73
CA TYR A 70 -2.55 5.21 -10.37
C TYR A 70 -2.04 4.06 -9.49
N ILE A 71 -2.73 2.92 -9.48
CA ILE A 71 -2.34 1.76 -8.67
C ILE A 71 -1.05 1.11 -9.17
N ARG A 72 -0.85 1.03 -10.49
CA ARG A 72 0.41 0.56 -11.07
C ARG A 72 1.57 1.45 -10.67
N ASN A 73 1.34 2.78 -10.62
CA ASN A 73 2.35 3.71 -10.15
C ASN A 73 2.69 3.51 -8.67
N ARG A 74 1.70 3.26 -7.80
CA ARG A 74 1.94 2.91 -6.38
C ARG A 74 2.78 1.63 -6.25
N ALA A 75 2.54 0.62 -7.10
CA ALA A 75 3.37 -0.58 -7.15
C ALA A 75 4.83 -0.26 -7.56
N ARG A 76 5.04 0.58 -8.59
CA ARG A 76 6.39 1.04 -8.98
C ARG A 76 7.09 1.84 -7.87
N MET A 77 6.35 2.67 -7.14
CA MET A 77 6.90 3.41 -5.99
C MET A 77 7.40 2.48 -4.88
N LEU A 78 6.68 1.39 -4.59
CA LEU A 78 7.12 0.35 -3.64
C LEU A 78 8.34 -0.42 -4.16
N ALA A 79 8.38 -0.71 -5.46
CA ALA A 79 9.55 -1.34 -6.10
C ALA A 79 10.81 -0.48 -5.94
N LYS A 80 10.69 0.85 -6.07
CA LYS A 80 11.78 1.81 -5.79
C LYS A 80 12.23 1.82 -4.33
N LEU A 81 11.39 1.41 -3.40
CA LEU A 81 11.76 1.22 -1.99
C LEU A 81 12.40 -0.16 -1.72
N GLY A 82 12.56 -0.99 -2.74
CA GLY A 82 13.20 -2.30 -2.64
C GLY A 82 12.24 -3.46 -2.39
N TYR A 83 10.94 -3.26 -2.41
CA TYR A 83 9.93 -4.32 -2.29
C TYR A 83 9.64 -4.98 -3.64
N VAL A 84 9.00 -6.16 -3.60
CA VAL A 84 8.30 -6.72 -4.76
C VAL A 84 6.83 -6.39 -4.61
N ALA A 85 6.28 -5.56 -5.49
CA ALA A 85 4.90 -5.09 -5.40
C ALA A 85 4.03 -5.77 -6.46
N PHE A 86 2.84 -6.19 -6.07
CA PHE A 86 1.87 -6.81 -6.95
C PHE A 86 0.52 -6.09 -6.84
N ALA A 87 0.18 -5.30 -7.86
CA ALA A 87 -1.13 -4.67 -7.95
C ALA A 87 -2.16 -5.73 -8.37
N VAL A 88 -3.17 -5.90 -7.51
CA VAL A 88 -4.20 -6.93 -7.64
C VAL A 88 -5.31 -6.46 -8.56
N ASP A 89 -5.79 -7.33 -9.45
CA ASP A 89 -7.06 -7.16 -10.12
C ASP A 89 -8.17 -7.79 -9.27
N MET A 90 -8.98 -6.97 -8.61
CA MET A 90 -10.09 -7.47 -7.81
C MET A 90 -11.36 -7.70 -8.65
N TYR A 91 -11.47 -7.08 -9.83
CA TYR A 91 -12.70 -7.15 -10.64
C TYR A 91 -12.69 -8.28 -11.66
N GLY A 92 -11.51 -8.72 -12.09
CA GLY A 92 -11.31 -9.71 -13.13
C GLY A 92 -11.34 -9.11 -14.54
N ASP A 93 -10.72 -9.83 -15.47
CA ASP A 93 -10.56 -9.45 -16.87
C ASP A 93 -9.85 -8.09 -17.10
N GLY A 94 -9.26 -7.51 -16.04
CA GLY A 94 -8.66 -6.17 -16.06
C GLY A 94 -9.69 -5.07 -16.19
N LYS A 95 -10.90 -5.25 -15.68
CA LYS A 95 -11.96 -4.25 -15.71
C LYS A 95 -11.57 -2.97 -15.02
N ILE A 96 -11.77 -1.85 -15.70
CA ILE A 96 -11.58 -0.49 -15.19
C ILE A 96 -12.90 0.24 -15.37
N ALA A 97 -13.34 0.94 -14.32
CA ALA A 97 -14.52 1.78 -14.38
C ALA A 97 -14.13 3.19 -14.82
N GLU A 98 -14.80 3.71 -15.83
CA GLU A 98 -14.61 5.08 -16.32
C GLU A 98 -15.67 6.06 -15.79
N HIS A 99 -16.71 5.52 -15.15
CA HIS A 99 -17.83 6.28 -14.59
C HIS A 99 -18.15 5.77 -13.17
N PRO A 100 -18.58 6.64 -12.22
CA PRO A 100 -18.95 6.24 -10.87
C PRO A 100 -20.03 5.16 -10.80
N LYS A 101 -20.96 5.12 -11.76
CA LYS A 101 -22.00 4.10 -11.84
C LYS A 101 -21.40 2.70 -12.01
N ASP A 102 -20.42 2.55 -12.89
CA ASP A 102 -19.75 1.27 -13.14
C ASP A 102 -18.85 0.91 -11.94
N ALA A 103 -18.13 1.90 -11.38
CA ALA A 103 -17.31 1.72 -10.18
C ALA A 103 -18.15 1.24 -8.99
N THR A 104 -19.35 1.84 -8.79
CA THR A 104 -20.30 1.41 -7.77
C THR A 104 -20.81 -0.01 -8.04
N LEU A 105 -21.15 -0.32 -9.29
CA LEU A 105 -21.61 -1.67 -9.67
C LEU A 105 -20.55 -2.72 -9.33
N PHE A 106 -19.32 -2.54 -9.80
CA PHE A 106 -18.22 -3.51 -9.59
C PHE A 106 -17.86 -3.66 -8.12
N SER A 107 -17.69 -2.56 -7.40
CA SER A 107 -17.32 -2.60 -5.99
C SER A 107 -18.43 -3.16 -5.10
N SER A 108 -19.70 -2.83 -5.38
CA SER A 108 -20.84 -3.33 -4.59
C SER A 108 -21.09 -4.82 -4.81
N GLN A 109 -20.88 -5.34 -6.02
CA GLN A 109 -20.97 -6.78 -6.28
C GLN A 109 -19.99 -7.55 -5.40
N LEU A 110 -18.72 -7.11 -5.34
CA LEU A 110 -17.71 -7.73 -4.49
C LEU A 110 -17.96 -7.52 -3.00
N SER A 111 -18.43 -6.35 -2.58
CA SER A 111 -18.73 -6.09 -1.18
C SER A 111 -19.83 -7.01 -0.62
N LYS A 112 -20.76 -7.45 -1.49
CA LYS A 112 -21.83 -8.42 -1.15
C LYS A 112 -21.32 -9.87 -1.14
N ASP A 113 -20.27 -10.17 -1.89
CA ASP A 113 -19.69 -11.51 -2.02
C ASP A 113 -18.25 -11.53 -1.50
N PHE A 114 -18.13 -11.57 -0.18
CA PHE A 114 -16.82 -11.56 0.48
C PHE A 114 -16.01 -12.86 0.24
N ASP A 115 -16.65 -13.95 -0.10
CA ASP A 115 -15.95 -15.20 -0.42
C ASP A 115 -15.21 -15.06 -1.75
N THR A 116 -15.82 -14.42 -2.75
CA THR A 116 -15.12 -14.04 -3.99
C THR A 116 -13.97 -13.05 -3.70
N VAL A 117 -14.14 -12.08 -2.81
CA VAL A 117 -13.06 -11.17 -2.40
C VAL A 117 -11.88 -11.94 -1.81
N LYS A 118 -12.15 -12.85 -0.86
CA LYS A 118 -11.13 -13.71 -0.24
C LYS A 118 -10.41 -14.57 -1.28
N LEU A 119 -11.16 -15.21 -2.17
CA LEU A 119 -10.60 -16.05 -3.22
C LEU A 119 -9.65 -15.27 -4.13
N ARG A 120 -10.10 -14.13 -4.67
CA ARG A 120 -9.29 -13.31 -5.57
C ARG A 120 -8.05 -12.74 -4.90
N PHE A 121 -8.18 -12.27 -3.66
CA PHE A 121 -7.06 -11.79 -2.86
C PHE A 121 -6.05 -12.92 -2.59
N LYS A 122 -6.52 -14.11 -2.19
CA LYS A 122 -5.66 -15.25 -1.88
C LYS A 122 -4.90 -15.75 -3.10
N GLU A 123 -5.55 -15.80 -4.26
CA GLU A 123 -4.86 -16.19 -5.50
C GLU A 123 -3.80 -15.14 -5.90
N ALA A 124 -4.08 -13.85 -5.75
CA ALA A 124 -3.06 -12.80 -5.94
C ALA A 124 -1.89 -12.96 -4.96
N GLU A 125 -2.15 -13.26 -3.69
CA GLU A 125 -1.13 -13.56 -2.69
C GLU A 125 -0.29 -14.77 -3.09
N ASN A 126 -0.92 -15.84 -3.56
CA ASN A 126 -0.24 -17.05 -4.03
C ASN A 126 0.70 -16.76 -5.22
N ILE A 127 0.26 -15.90 -6.16
CA ILE A 127 1.09 -15.46 -7.28
C ILE A 127 2.29 -14.65 -6.79
N LEU A 128 2.09 -13.74 -5.84
CA LEU A 128 3.19 -12.93 -5.28
C LEU A 128 4.19 -13.79 -4.52
N ARG A 129 3.74 -14.70 -3.64
CA ARG A 129 4.60 -15.61 -2.86
C ARG A 129 5.48 -16.50 -3.75
N LYS A 130 5.00 -16.88 -4.93
CA LYS A 130 5.72 -17.70 -5.90
C LYS A 130 6.76 -16.95 -6.74
N GLN A 131 6.83 -15.61 -6.65
CA GLN A 131 7.85 -14.87 -7.39
C GLN A 131 9.25 -15.17 -6.83
N PRO A 132 10.25 -15.46 -7.69
CA PRO A 132 11.61 -15.82 -7.23
C PRO A 132 12.26 -14.77 -6.32
N GLN A 133 11.91 -13.50 -6.50
CA GLN A 133 12.44 -12.37 -5.74
C GLN A 133 11.78 -12.19 -4.38
N VAL A 134 10.69 -12.91 -4.08
CA VAL A 134 9.89 -12.72 -2.86
C VAL A 134 10.34 -13.65 -1.77
N ASP A 135 10.48 -13.13 -0.56
CA ASP A 135 10.50 -13.89 0.68
C ASP A 135 9.04 -14.23 1.05
N PRO A 136 8.61 -15.50 0.92
CA PRO A 136 7.21 -15.88 1.10
C PRO A 136 6.69 -15.68 2.53
N ASP A 137 7.58 -15.56 3.52
CA ASP A 137 7.20 -15.34 4.91
C ASP A 137 7.06 -13.84 5.26
N LYS A 138 7.39 -12.96 4.31
CA LYS A 138 7.38 -11.50 4.48
C LYS A 138 6.39 -10.84 3.52
N ILE A 139 5.09 -11.08 3.72
CA ILE A 139 4.03 -10.51 2.90
C ILE A 139 3.24 -9.46 3.70
N ALA A 140 2.99 -8.31 3.08
CA ALA A 140 2.07 -7.29 3.56
C ALA A 140 1.09 -6.89 2.44
N ALA A 141 0.05 -6.14 2.82
CA ALA A 141 -0.89 -5.60 1.85
C ALA A 141 -1.18 -4.13 2.11
N ILE A 142 -1.33 -3.35 1.05
CA ILE A 142 -1.82 -1.98 1.12
C ILE A 142 -3.03 -1.84 0.20
N GLY A 143 -3.96 -0.97 0.57
CA GLY A 143 -5.15 -0.75 -0.24
C GLY A 143 -5.63 0.69 -0.16
N TYR A 144 -6.29 1.12 -1.22
CA TYR A 144 -6.79 2.48 -1.41
C TYR A 144 -8.30 2.46 -1.59
N CYS A 145 -9.06 3.32 -0.89
CA CYS A 145 -10.50 3.42 -0.99
C CYS A 145 -11.19 2.06 -0.77
N PHE A 146 -11.90 1.51 -1.77
CA PHE A 146 -12.43 0.13 -1.79
C PHE A 146 -11.38 -0.89 -1.36
N GLY A 147 -10.18 -0.81 -1.94
CA GLY A 147 -9.07 -1.69 -1.60
C GLY A 147 -8.59 -1.55 -0.16
N GLY A 148 -8.67 -0.36 0.43
CA GLY A 148 -8.39 -0.13 1.85
C GLY A 148 -9.33 -0.94 2.75
N GLY A 149 -10.63 -0.96 2.42
CA GLY A 149 -11.61 -1.82 3.09
C GLY A 149 -11.34 -3.31 2.89
N VAL A 150 -10.92 -3.71 1.67
CA VAL A 150 -10.57 -5.10 1.36
C VAL A 150 -9.41 -5.58 2.22
N VAL A 151 -8.27 -4.87 2.24
CA VAL A 151 -7.09 -5.31 2.99
C VAL A 151 -7.32 -5.33 4.50
N LEU A 152 -8.13 -4.39 5.04
CA LEU A 152 -8.55 -4.40 6.43
C LEU A 152 -9.37 -5.65 6.74
N ASN A 153 -10.40 -5.95 5.94
CA ASN A 153 -11.22 -7.14 6.13
C ASN A 153 -10.38 -8.42 6.04
N MET A 154 -9.43 -8.52 5.10
CA MET A 154 -8.54 -9.67 5.01
C MET A 154 -7.70 -9.86 6.27
N ALA A 155 -7.09 -8.79 6.80
CA ALA A 155 -6.33 -8.84 8.05
C ALA A 155 -7.20 -9.23 9.25
N LEU A 156 -8.36 -8.58 9.39
CA LEU A 156 -9.28 -8.78 10.52
C LEU A 156 -9.96 -10.16 10.51
N GLN A 157 -9.99 -10.84 9.35
CA GLN A 157 -10.41 -12.23 9.20
C GLN A 157 -9.25 -13.23 9.29
N GLY A 158 -8.05 -12.79 9.69
CA GLY A 158 -6.92 -13.68 9.98
C GLY A 158 -6.06 -14.07 8.79
N ALA A 159 -6.04 -13.29 7.70
CA ALA A 159 -5.10 -13.50 6.62
C ALA A 159 -3.64 -13.49 7.14
N ASP A 160 -2.80 -14.38 6.60
CA ASP A 160 -1.42 -14.54 7.02
C ASP A 160 -0.53 -13.45 6.41
N LEU A 161 -0.68 -12.22 6.93
CA LEU A 161 0.04 -11.03 6.54
C LEU A 161 0.85 -10.48 7.72
N ARG A 162 2.04 -9.96 7.46
CA ARG A 162 2.85 -9.26 8.47
C ARG A 162 2.26 -7.91 8.84
N GLY A 163 1.67 -7.23 7.88
CA GLY A 163 1.03 -5.95 8.13
C GLY A 163 0.10 -5.52 7.02
N VAL A 164 -0.78 -4.58 7.35
CA VAL A 164 -1.76 -3.99 6.43
C VAL A 164 -1.79 -2.49 6.58
N ALA A 165 -1.81 -1.77 5.44
CA ALA A 165 -2.02 -0.33 5.41
C ALA A 165 -3.27 0.01 4.58
N SER A 166 -4.20 0.76 5.18
CA SER A 166 -5.41 1.24 4.53
C SER A 166 -5.34 2.74 4.32
N PHE A 167 -5.45 3.20 3.07
CA PHE A 167 -5.49 4.61 2.70
C PHE A 167 -6.91 4.99 2.33
N HIS A 168 -7.48 5.98 3.03
CA HIS A 168 -8.87 6.45 2.85
C HIS A 168 -9.85 5.29 2.59
N GLY A 169 -9.68 4.20 3.35
CA GLY A 169 -10.45 2.96 3.15
C GLY A 169 -11.91 3.09 3.60
N SER A 170 -12.77 2.23 3.04
CA SER A 170 -14.18 2.14 3.41
C SER A 170 -14.33 1.45 4.77
N LEU A 171 -14.28 2.21 5.87
CA LEU A 171 -14.25 1.69 7.24
C LEU A 171 -15.60 1.09 7.68
N GLY A 172 -16.71 1.64 7.22
CA GLY A 172 -18.06 1.11 7.52
C GLY A 172 -18.36 -0.27 6.95
N ALA A 173 -17.56 -0.74 5.98
CA ALA A 173 -17.70 -2.08 5.38
C ALA A 173 -16.92 -3.17 6.13
N VAL A 174 -16.29 -2.85 7.26
CA VAL A 174 -15.48 -3.80 8.04
C VAL A 174 -16.36 -4.74 8.84
N LYS A 175 -16.12 -6.05 8.65
CA LYS A 175 -16.83 -7.14 9.34
C LYS A 175 -16.41 -7.24 10.82
N GLU A 176 -17.05 -8.14 11.56
CA GLU A 176 -16.65 -8.41 12.94
C GLU A 176 -15.21 -8.92 13.04
N VAL A 177 -14.54 -8.52 14.11
CA VAL A 177 -13.18 -8.91 14.43
C VAL A 177 -13.18 -9.97 15.51
N LYS A 178 -12.62 -11.14 15.22
CA LYS A 178 -12.46 -12.20 16.22
C LYS A 178 -11.18 -11.98 17.00
N ALA A 179 -11.28 -11.96 18.33
CA ALA A 179 -10.11 -11.87 19.20
C ALA A 179 -9.10 -13.00 18.89
N GLY A 180 -7.82 -12.66 18.80
CA GLY A 180 -6.75 -13.62 18.51
C GLY A 180 -6.63 -14.07 17.04
N ALA A 181 -7.57 -13.70 16.15
CA ALA A 181 -7.50 -14.07 14.74
C ALA A 181 -6.53 -13.17 13.96
N VAL A 182 -6.35 -11.91 14.37
CA VAL A 182 -5.56 -10.91 13.65
C VAL A 182 -4.08 -11.09 13.95
N LYS A 183 -3.29 -11.41 12.92
CA LYS A 183 -1.83 -11.58 13.01
C LYS A 183 -1.07 -10.35 12.51
N ALA A 184 -1.70 -9.58 11.63
CA ALA A 184 -1.10 -8.43 10.99
C ALA A 184 -1.07 -7.22 11.93
N ARG A 185 0.02 -6.44 11.91
CA ARG A 185 -0.02 -5.06 12.37
C ARG A 185 -0.82 -4.21 11.38
N ILE A 186 -1.57 -3.25 11.85
CA ILE A 186 -2.46 -2.45 11.01
C ILE A 186 -2.10 -0.96 11.11
N ILE A 187 -2.08 -0.26 9.98
CA ILE A 187 -2.05 1.20 9.95
C ILE A 187 -3.16 1.72 9.04
N ILE A 188 -3.91 2.71 9.53
CA ILE A 188 -5.02 3.33 8.82
C ILE A 188 -4.71 4.81 8.63
N PHE A 189 -4.78 5.27 7.39
CA PHE A 189 -4.62 6.65 6.98
C PHE A 189 -5.98 7.20 6.52
N ASN A 190 -6.55 8.11 7.28
CA ASN A 190 -7.86 8.68 7.04
C ASN A 190 -7.79 10.18 6.73
N GLY A 191 -8.64 10.68 5.84
CA GLY A 191 -8.87 12.10 5.71
C GLY A 191 -9.83 12.57 6.82
N GLU A 192 -9.50 13.63 7.53
CA GLU A 192 -10.36 14.12 8.64
C GLU A 192 -11.73 14.57 8.15
N ASP A 193 -11.76 15.14 6.92
CA ASP A 193 -12.99 15.65 6.30
C ASP A 193 -13.62 14.65 5.32
N ASP A 194 -13.21 13.36 5.38
CA ASP A 194 -13.72 12.29 4.51
C ASP A 194 -15.17 11.93 4.85
N LYS A 195 -16.11 12.40 4.03
CA LYS A 195 -17.54 12.15 4.21
C LYS A 195 -18.00 10.70 3.94
N PHE A 196 -17.14 9.85 3.35
CA PHE A 196 -17.44 8.43 3.18
C PHE A 196 -17.20 7.62 4.46
N ASN A 197 -16.45 8.16 5.41
CA ASN A 197 -16.22 7.57 6.73
C ASN A 197 -16.85 8.45 7.79
N SER A 198 -18.05 8.09 8.28
CA SER A 198 -18.66 8.83 9.38
C SER A 198 -17.86 8.66 10.68
N LYS A 199 -18.04 9.59 11.61
CA LYS A 199 -17.40 9.53 12.93
C LYS A 199 -17.72 8.21 13.65
N GLU A 200 -18.98 7.78 13.56
CA GLU A 200 -19.46 6.53 14.17
C GLU A 200 -18.80 5.30 13.55
N ALA A 201 -18.55 5.29 12.21
CA ALA A 201 -17.83 4.22 11.54
C ALA A 201 -16.37 4.14 11.99
N ILE A 202 -15.73 5.32 12.16
CA ILE A 202 -14.34 5.42 12.65
C ILE A 202 -14.25 4.92 14.10
N GLU A 203 -15.13 5.40 14.98
CA GLU A 203 -15.18 4.98 16.39
C GLU A 203 -15.45 3.48 16.51
N SER A 204 -16.43 2.97 15.76
CA SER A 204 -16.78 1.53 15.75
C SER A 204 -15.61 0.64 15.34
N ILE A 205 -14.87 0.96 14.28
CA ILE A 205 -13.73 0.12 13.86
C ILE A 205 -12.59 0.18 14.86
N GLN A 206 -12.30 1.34 15.44
CA GLN A 206 -11.26 1.47 16.48
C GLN A 206 -11.63 0.68 17.73
N GLU A 207 -12.88 0.75 18.18
CA GLU A 207 -13.36 -0.02 19.31
C GLU A 207 -13.27 -1.53 19.06
N LYS A 208 -13.73 -2.00 17.89
CA LYS A 208 -13.62 -3.42 17.50
C LYS A 208 -12.18 -3.92 17.53
N MET A 209 -11.24 -3.16 16.95
CA MET A 209 -9.82 -3.53 16.93
C MET A 209 -9.22 -3.52 18.34
N LYS A 210 -9.53 -2.51 19.15
CA LYS A 210 -9.09 -2.41 20.54
C LYS A 210 -9.59 -3.59 21.39
N ASN A 211 -10.87 -3.92 21.28
CA ASN A 211 -11.49 -5.02 22.04
C ASN A 211 -10.94 -6.39 21.61
N ALA A 212 -10.51 -6.53 20.37
CA ALA A 212 -9.87 -7.74 19.86
C ALA A 212 -8.35 -7.80 20.11
N GLY A 213 -7.75 -6.80 20.75
CA GLY A 213 -6.30 -6.76 21.05
C GLY A 213 -5.41 -6.58 19.81
N VAL A 214 -5.92 -5.93 18.75
CA VAL A 214 -5.18 -5.72 17.51
C VAL A 214 -4.10 -4.64 17.69
N ASP A 215 -2.89 -4.91 17.22
CA ASP A 215 -1.82 -3.88 17.11
C ASP A 215 -2.13 -2.98 15.92
N TYR A 216 -2.65 -1.76 16.17
CA TYR A 216 -2.99 -0.83 15.12
C TYR A 216 -2.61 0.61 15.41
N GLN A 217 -2.44 1.38 14.34
CA GLN A 217 -2.30 2.84 14.35
C GLN A 217 -3.38 3.45 13.46
N PHE A 218 -3.98 4.54 13.92
CA PHE A 218 -4.94 5.33 13.15
C PHE A 218 -4.45 6.77 13.05
N ILE A 219 -4.26 7.27 11.82
CA ILE A 219 -3.76 8.62 11.56
C ILE A 219 -4.78 9.35 10.70
N SER A 220 -5.34 10.45 11.21
CA SER A 220 -6.17 11.38 10.46
C SER A 220 -5.35 12.57 9.96
N TYR A 221 -5.62 12.99 8.72
CA TYR A 221 -4.98 14.14 8.10
C TYR A 221 -5.97 15.29 7.99
N PRO A 222 -5.69 16.43 8.65
CA PRO A 222 -6.53 17.62 8.55
C PRO A 222 -6.70 18.08 7.11
N GLU A 223 -7.88 18.63 6.79
CA GLU A 223 -8.21 19.18 5.47
C GLU A 223 -8.17 18.17 4.30
N ALA A 224 -7.95 16.90 4.59
CA ALA A 224 -7.98 15.84 3.60
C ALA A 224 -9.35 15.19 3.52
N ILE A 225 -9.87 15.05 2.30
CA ILE A 225 -11.09 14.31 2.00
C ILE A 225 -10.77 12.95 1.35
N HIS A 226 -11.80 12.22 0.91
CA HIS A 226 -11.61 10.92 0.27
C HIS A 226 -10.70 10.97 -0.96
N ALA A 227 -9.93 9.91 -1.21
CA ALA A 227 -8.97 9.78 -2.31
C ALA A 227 -7.79 10.79 -2.24
N PHE A 228 -7.45 11.31 -1.06
CA PHE A 228 -6.40 12.33 -0.88
C PHE A 228 -5.02 11.92 -1.41
N THR A 229 -4.78 10.64 -1.67
CA THR A 229 -3.50 10.16 -2.24
C THR A 229 -3.50 10.07 -3.76
N ASN A 230 -4.65 10.24 -4.43
CA ASN A 230 -4.76 10.09 -5.88
C ASN A 230 -4.67 11.45 -6.59
N PRO A 231 -3.59 11.71 -7.38
CA PRO A 231 -3.45 12.99 -8.09
C PRO A 231 -4.59 13.32 -9.08
N ASP A 232 -5.31 12.31 -9.56
CA ASP A 232 -6.47 12.51 -10.44
C ASP A 232 -7.79 12.73 -9.68
N ALA A 233 -7.77 12.72 -8.33
CA ALA A 233 -9.00 12.83 -7.53
C ALA A 233 -9.78 14.12 -7.81
N ASP A 234 -9.10 15.26 -7.98
CA ASP A 234 -9.74 16.55 -8.30
C ASP A 234 -10.48 16.50 -9.63
N LYS A 235 -9.87 15.85 -10.64
CA LYS A 235 -10.48 15.66 -11.96
C LYS A 235 -11.76 14.83 -11.87
N TYR A 236 -11.74 13.72 -11.12
CA TYR A 236 -12.92 12.88 -10.91
C TYR A 236 -13.97 13.60 -10.06
N GLY A 237 -13.56 14.26 -8.97
CA GLY A 237 -14.43 15.03 -8.11
C GLY A 237 -15.21 16.08 -8.88
N LYS A 238 -14.50 16.88 -9.69
CA LYS A 238 -15.10 17.93 -10.53
C LYS A 238 -15.99 17.35 -11.65
N LYS A 239 -15.48 16.34 -12.37
CA LYS A 239 -16.20 15.74 -13.53
C LYS A 239 -17.52 15.13 -13.13
N PHE A 240 -17.57 14.47 -11.97
CA PHE A 240 -18.72 13.68 -11.55
C PHE A 240 -19.49 14.26 -10.37
N ASN A 241 -19.08 15.43 -9.87
CA ASN A 241 -19.65 16.09 -8.68
C ASN A 241 -19.70 15.14 -7.47
N ILE A 242 -18.57 14.51 -7.16
CA ILE A 242 -18.40 13.60 -6.03
C ILE A 242 -17.28 14.14 -5.09
N PRO A 243 -17.37 13.92 -3.76
CA PRO A 243 -16.45 14.52 -2.80
C PRO A 243 -15.09 13.81 -2.76
N LEU A 244 -14.33 13.92 -3.85
CA LEU A 244 -12.96 13.43 -3.98
C LEU A 244 -12.03 14.60 -4.23
N ALA A 245 -10.88 14.66 -3.55
CA ALA A 245 -9.83 15.61 -3.87
C ALA A 245 -8.44 15.07 -3.48
N TYR A 246 -7.43 15.48 -4.24
CA TYR A 246 -6.03 15.24 -3.92
C TYR A 246 -5.57 16.21 -2.83
N ASN A 247 -4.80 15.71 -1.87
CA ASN A 247 -4.11 16.54 -0.87
C ASN A 247 -2.63 16.17 -0.84
N ALA A 248 -1.80 16.99 -1.47
CA ALA A 248 -0.37 16.72 -1.63
C ALA A 248 0.38 16.57 -0.30
N ARG A 249 -0.03 17.30 0.75
CA ARG A 249 0.55 17.19 2.09
C ARG A 249 0.20 15.85 2.72
N ALA A 250 -1.08 15.50 2.74
CA ALA A 250 -1.56 14.23 3.31
C ALA A 250 -0.99 13.02 2.55
N ASP A 251 -0.90 13.07 1.20
CA ASP A 251 -0.26 12.02 0.39
C ASP A 251 1.21 11.84 0.78
N LYS A 252 1.99 12.91 0.86
CA LYS A 252 3.42 12.87 1.22
C LYS A 252 3.63 12.36 2.65
N GLU A 253 2.84 12.83 3.60
CA GLU A 253 2.96 12.45 5.01
C GLU A 253 2.55 10.99 5.24
N SER A 254 1.44 10.55 4.64
CA SER A 254 0.98 9.15 4.72
C SER A 254 1.95 8.19 4.05
N TRP A 255 2.54 8.55 2.92
CA TRP A 255 3.58 7.77 2.28
C TRP A 255 4.85 7.66 3.14
N LYS A 256 5.24 8.75 3.82
CA LYS A 256 6.37 8.71 4.78
C LYS A 256 6.06 7.78 5.95
N ALA A 257 4.86 7.85 6.52
CA ALA A 257 4.44 6.97 7.61
C ALA A 257 4.36 5.50 7.16
N LEU A 258 3.87 5.23 5.93
CA LEU A 258 3.91 3.88 5.35
C LEU A 258 5.33 3.32 5.27
N LYS A 259 6.32 4.12 4.82
CA LYS A 259 7.71 3.66 4.76
C LYS A 259 8.23 3.22 6.12
N ILE A 260 8.01 4.03 7.15
CA ILE A 260 8.41 3.71 8.53
C ILE A 260 7.72 2.44 9.02
N PHE A 261 6.42 2.31 8.74
CA PHE A 261 5.64 1.13 9.09
C PHE A 261 6.19 -0.14 8.44
N LEU A 262 6.42 -0.14 7.12
CA LEU A 262 6.95 -1.28 6.38
C LEU A 262 8.38 -1.65 6.82
N GLU A 263 9.24 -0.66 7.07
CA GLU A 263 10.58 -0.90 7.63
C GLU A 263 10.51 -1.58 9.02
N GLY A 264 9.55 -1.16 9.85
CA GLY A 264 9.32 -1.77 11.16
C GLY A 264 8.76 -3.19 11.12
N LEU A 265 8.03 -3.57 10.05
CA LEU A 265 7.47 -4.91 9.86
C LEU A 265 8.53 -5.96 9.48
N PHE A 266 9.55 -5.54 8.73
CA PHE A 266 10.44 -6.47 8.02
C PHE A 266 11.90 -6.46 8.51
N LYS A 267 12.13 -5.77 9.63
CA LYS A 267 13.41 -5.81 10.35
C LYS A 267 13.74 -7.18 10.91
#